data_6b00b89ebe820e7c2451001f759ba48d
#
_entry.id   6b00b89ebe820e7c2451001f759ba48d
#
_cell.length_a   1.000
_cell.length_b   1.000
_cell.length_c   1.000
_cell.angle_alpha   90.00
_cell.angle_beta   90.00
_cell.angle_gamma   90.00
#
_symmetry.space_group_name_H-M   'P 1'
#
loop_
_entity.id
_entity.type
_entity.pdbx_description
1 polymer ?
#
loop_
_entity_poly.entity_id
_entity_poly.type
_entity_poly.pdbx_seq_one_letter_code
_entity_poly.pdbx_strand_id
1 'polypeptide(L)'
;MRARAVHPPAEVDAGAARPPAATKARWLCSCNSVPTYFLSSLLVVNWMVHVWLRPSWWHGVIVVSGHGLLALVVASWLQCVLTHPGEPTASWRADAAAGREDCTKYSDGTCVPPRAHYVHRRREVILHFDHHCWWLDVPIGRLNRKFFLLFVLYAMLLSGFSAGLCLHDVHVDYANIATYMSPLGAHALRFGRDSSTGIILLAIALSELETSHAVRCLGLVALFAVDVVACFLLGLFSIMHLRMAWRNQTTLNPKDEEQYDRGSATANLRDVFGSQAWLWPLPVWRGDLPAGDGMHWERREGMKSSSA
;
A
#
# COMPACT_ATOMS: atom_id res chain seq x y z
N MET A 1 15.04 39.14 -32.61
CA MET A 1 14.57 39.17 -31.21
C MET A 1 13.08 39.38 -31.18
N ARG A 2 12.28 38.33 -31.01
CA ARG A 2 10.83 38.40 -30.78
C ARG A 2 10.60 38.05 -29.32
N ALA A 3 10.06 39.02 -28.56
CA ALA A 3 9.68 38.86 -27.19
C ALA A 3 8.61 37.74 -27.07
N ARG A 4 8.88 36.68 -26.30
CA ARG A 4 7.88 35.70 -25.90
C ARG A 4 6.93 36.37 -24.92
N ALA A 5 5.65 36.46 -25.28
CA ALA A 5 4.59 36.88 -24.37
C ALA A 5 4.54 35.91 -23.17
N VAL A 6 4.77 36.44 -21.99
CA VAL A 6 4.56 35.74 -20.71
C VAL A 6 3.03 35.65 -20.55
N HIS A 7 2.47 34.49 -20.76
CA HIS A 7 1.06 34.28 -20.40
C HIS A 7 0.95 34.31 -18.87
N PRO A 8 -0.07 34.97 -18.32
CA PRO A 8 -0.35 34.91 -16.89
C PRO A 8 -0.64 33.45 -16.49
N PRO A 9 -0.35 33.06 -15.23
CA PRO A 9 -0.66 31.71 -14.76
C PRO A 9 -2.16 31.50 -14.98
N ALA A 10 -2.49 30.44 -15.73
CA ALA A 10 -3.87 30.04 -15.93
C ALA A 10 -4.49 29.81 -14.53
N GLU A 11 -5.60 30.52 -14.28
CA GLU A 11 -6.47 30.20 -13.14
C GLU A 11 -6.64 28.69 -13.13
N VAL A 12 -6.20 28.07 -12.03
CA VAL A 12 -6.35 26.64 -11.80
C VAL A 12 -7.84 26.40 -11.72
N ASP A 13 -8.41 25.99 -12.84
CA ASP A 13 -9.79 25.56 -12.92
C ASP A 13 -9.92 24.37 -11.94
N ALA A 14 -10.48 24.64 -10.77
CA ALA A 14 -10.76 23.66 -9.73
C ALA A 14 -11.75 22.56 -10.21
N GLY A 15 -12.12 22.62 -11.46
CA GLY A 15 -12.88 21.67 -12.24
C GLY A 15 -12.05 20.57 -12.89
N ALA A 16 -10.91 20.14 -12.31
CA ALA A 16 -10.26 18.88 -12.73
C ALA A 16 -11.30 17.76 -12.63
N ALA A 17 -12.00 17.57 -13.74
CA ALA A 17 -13.28 16.90 -13.85
C ALA A 17 -13.18 15.51 -13.25
N ARG A 18 -13.97 15.24 -12.23
CA ARG A 18 -14.30 13.87 -11.86
C ARG A 18 -14.75 13.18 -13.16
N PRO A 19 -14.16 12.01 -13.50
CA PRO A 19 -14.54 11.32 -14.72
C PRO A 19 -16.07 11.16 -14.73
N PRO A 20 -16.72 11.33 -15.89
CA PRO A 20 -18.16 11.20 -16.02
C PRO A 20 -18.61 9.82 -15.46
N ALA A 21 -19.80 9.75 -14.87
CA ALA A 21 -20.31 8.55 -14.19
C ALA A 21 -20.23 7.28 -15.07
N ALA A 22 -20.36 7.41 -16.38
CA ALA A 22 -20.21 6.31 -17.34
C ALA A 22 -18.78 5.75 -17.39
N THR A 23 -17.74 6.60 -17.28
CA THR A 23 -16.34 6.19 -17.23
C THR A 23 -16.04 5.48 -15.90
N LYS A 24 -16.64 5.96 -14.80
CA LYS A 24 -16.51 5.35 -13.47
C LYS A 24 -17.16 3.96 -13.41
N ALA A 25 -18.36 3.80 -13.98
CA ALA A 25 -19.03 2.50 -14.06
C ALA A 25 -18.25 1.49 -14.91
N ARG A 26 -17.71 1.93 -16.05
CA ARG A 26 -16.86 1.09 -16.93
C ARG A 26 -15.56 0.69 -16.23
N TRP A 27 -14.97 1.60 -15.44
CA TRP A 27 -13.80 1.32 -14.62
C TRP A 27 -14.05 0.21 -13.59
N LEU A 28 -15.13 0.31 -12.83
CA LEU A 28 -15.52 -0.67 -11.80
C LEU A 28 -15.83 -2.06 -12.40
N CYS A 29 -16.49 -2.11 -13.55
CA CYS A 29 -16.76 -3.38 -14.24
C CYS A 29 -15.51 -4.07 -14.81
N SER A 30 -14.40 -3.35 -14.98
CA SER A 30 -13.14 -3.88 -15.49
C SER A 30 -12.20 -4.41 -14.41
N CYS A 31 -12.49 -4.14 -13.13
CA CYS A 31 -11.69 -4.58 -11.99
C CYS A 31 -12.15 -5.94 -11.45
N ASN A 32 -12.23 -6.94 -12.30
CA ASN A 32 -12.69 -8.30 -11.94
C ASN A 32 -11.48 -9.22 -11.71
N SER A 33 -10.74 -9.03 -10.62
CA SER A 33 -9.61 -9.92 -10.37
C SER A 33 -9.71 -10.65 -9.04
N VAL A 34 -9.62 -11.96 -9.12
CA VAL A 34 -9.48 -12.88 -7.99
C VAL A 34 -8.27 -12.50 -7.10
N PRO A 35 -7.09 -12.08 -7.64
CA PRO A 35 -5.95 -11.69 -6.82
C PRO A 35 -6.22 -10.53 -5.87
N THR A 36 -6.99 -9.53 -6.30
CA THR A 36 -7.32 -8.34 -5.49
C THR A 36 -8.09 -8.70 -4.24
N TYR A 37 -9.13 -9.50 -4.39
CA TYR A 37 -9.95 -9.95 -3.25
C TYR A 37 -9.18 -10.91 -2.35
N PHE A 38 -8.36 -11.77 -2.93
CA PHE A 38 -7.56 -12.74 -2.18
C PHE A 38 -6.55 -12.05 -1.26
N LEU A 39 -5.74 -11.12 -1.79
CA LEU A 39 -4.73 -10.41 -0.98
C LEU A 39 -5.37 -9.58 0.14
N SER A 40 -6.46 -8.87 -0.18
CA SER A 40 -7.14 -8.04 0.80
C SER A 40 -7.80 -8.89 1.90
N SER A 41 -8.35 -10.04 1.53
CA SER A 41 -8.91 -10.99 2.48
C SER A 41 -7.83 -11.58 3.38
N LEU A 42 -6.63 -11.87 2.85
CA LEU A 42 -5.52 -12.39 3.66
C LEU A 42 -5.12 -11.43 4.77
N LEU A 43 -5.03 -10.11 4.48
CA LEU A 43 -4.69 -9.11 5.50
C LEU A 43 -5.75 -9.02 6.60
N VAL A 44 -7.03 -9.04 6.22
CA VAL A 44 -8.15 -9.02 7.17
C VAL A 44 -8.19 -10.30 7.99
N VAL A 45 -8.09 -11.46 7.34
CA VAL A 45 -8.11 -12.78 8.01
C VAL A 45 -6.91 -12.90 8.95
N ASN A 46 -5.72 -12.53 8.51
CA ASN A 46 -4.53 -12.54 9.34
C ASN A 46 -4.74 -11.73 10.63
N TRP A 47 -5.23 -10.49 10.52
CA TRP A 47 -5.55 -9.67 11.69
C TRP A 47 -6.64 -10.28 12.57
N MET A 48 -7.70 -10.83 11.99
CA MET A 48 -8.77 -11.48 12.75
C MET A 48 -8.27 -12.70 13.53
N VAL A 49 -7.36 -13.50 12.94
CA VAL A 49 -6.70 -14.61 13.65
C VAL A 49 -5.86 -14.10 14.82
N HIS A 50 -5.15 -13.00 14.64
CA HIS A 50 -4.43 -12.35 15.74
C HIS A 50 -5.36 -11.95 16.89
N VAL A 51 -6.51 -11.34 16.59
CA VAL A 51 -7.52 -10.96 17.60
C VAL A 51 -8.10 -12.19 18.29
N TRP A 52 -8.40 -13.26 17.52
CA TRP A 52 -9.01 -14.49 18.05
C TRP A 52 -8.07 -15.30 18.95
N LEU A 53 -6.77 -15.35 18.64
CA LEU A 53 -5.79 -16.08 19.43
C LEU A 53 -5.44 -15.42 20.77
N ARG A 54 -5.90 -14.19 21.02
CA ARG A 54 -5.51 -13.41 22.20
C ARG A 54 -6.58 -13.39 23.28
N PRO A 55 -6.18 -13.45 24.58
CA PRO A 55 -7.12 -13.38 25.68
C PRO A 55 -7.78 -12.00 25.83
N SER A 56 -8.92 -11.96 26.49
CA SER A 56 -9.79 -10.79 26.70
C SER A 56 -9.18 -9.62 27.48
N TRP A 57 -8.02 -9.79 28.10
CA TRP A 57 -7.32 -8.76 28.90
C TRP A 57 -6.46 -7.80 28.06
N TRP A 58 -6.55 -7.87 26.75
CA TRP A 58 -5.83 -6.96 25.87
C TRP A 58 -6.20 -5.51 26.13
N HIS A 59 -5.17 -4.70 26.36
CA HIS A 59 -5.35 -3.27 26.62
C HIS A 59 -6.03 -2.61 25.41
N GLY A 60 -7.08 -1.82 25.67
CA GLY A 60 -7.88 -1.18 24.62
C GLY A 60 -7.05 -0.38 23.60
N VAL A 61 -5.90 0.17 24.00
CA VAL A 61 -4.96 0.88 23.12
C VAL A 61 -4.43 -0.03 21.99
N ILE A 62 -4.06 -1.28 22.30
CA ILE A 62 -3.54 -2.23 21.29
C ILE A 62 -4.62 -2.59 20.29
N VAL A 63 -5.84 -2.87 20.78
CA VAL A 63 -7.00 -3.20 19.94
C VAL A 63 -7.36 -2.02 19.04
N VAL A 64 -7.45 -0.80 19.60
CA VAL A 64 -7.76 0.42 18.85
C VAL A 64 -6.69 0.72 17.79
N SER A 65 -5.40 0.59 18.15
CA SER A 65 -4.30 0.84 17.21
C SER A 65 -4.30 -0.15 16.04
N GLY A 66 -4.47 -1.44 16.32
CA GLY A 66 -4.48 -2.47 15.28
C GLY A 66 -5.71 -2.35 14.36
N HIS A 67 -6.91 -2.12 14.91
CA HIS A 67 -8.10 -1.89 14.09
C HIS A 67 -8.01 -0.56 13.33
N GLY A 68 -7.39 0.48 13.91
CA GLY A 68 -7.11 1.73 13.21
C GLY A 68 -6.18 1.54 12.01
N LEU A 69 -5.09 0.78 12.17
CA LEU A 69 -4.21 0.42 11.05
C LEU A 69 -4.93 -0.40 9.99
N LEU A 70 -5.72 -1.41 10.40
CA LEU A 70 -6.53 -2.19 9.47
C LEU A 70 -7.51 -1.31 8.68
N ALA A 71 -8.19 -0.39 9.35
CA ALA A 71 -9.09 0.55 8.69
C ALA A 71 -8.37 1.43 7.65
N LEU A 72 -7.16 1.90 7.96
CA LEU A 72 -6.32 2.65 7.02
C LEU A 72 -5.86 1.80 5.82
N VAL A 73 -5.51 0.53 6.04
CA VAL A 73 -5.19 -0.43 4.97
C VAL A 73 -6.39 -0.60 4.04
N VAL A 74 -7.56 -0.92 4.60
CA VAL A 74 -8.79 -1.16 3.84
C VAL A 74 -9.23 0.10 3.09
N ALA A 75 -9.22 1.26 3.75
CA ALA A 75 -9.58 2.52 3.12
C ALA A 75 -8.63 2.89 1.97
N SER A 76 -7.31 2.71 2.17
CA SER A 76 -6.31 2.98 1.12
C SER A 76 -6.45 2.02 -0.06
N TRP A 77 -6.70 0.75 0.21
CA TRP A 77 -6.97 -0.25 -0.81
C TRP A 77 -8.23 0.09 -1.62
N LEU A 78 -9.35 0.35 -0.95
CA LEU A 78 -10.61 0.70 -1.62
C LEU A 78 -10.45 1.96 -2.47
N GLN A 79 -9.82 3.01 -1.92
CA GLN A 79 -9.55 4.23 -2.68
C GLN A 79 -8.63 3.98 -3.89
N CYS A 80 -7.62 3.13 -3.76
CA CYS A 80 -6.73 2.78 -4.86
C CYS A 80 -7.48 2.09 -6.00
N VAL A 81 -8.33 1.12 -5.68
CA VAL A 81 -9.09 0.33 -6.67
C VAL A 81 -10.25 1.13 -7.27
N LEU A 82 -10.95 1.93 -6.44
CA LEU A 82 -12.15 2.67 -6.87
C LEU A 82 -11.84 4.02 -7.53
N THR A 83 -10.62 4.54 -7.41
CA THR A 83 -10.24 5.81 -8.02
C THR A 83 -9.64 5.58 -9.40
N HIS A 84 -10.21 6.23 -10.42
CA HIS A 84 -9.64 6.22 -11.77
C HIS A 84 -8.22 6.82 -11.73
N PRO A 85 -7.20 6.19 -12.37
CA PRO A 85 -5.80 6.62 -12.29
C PRO A 85 -5.53 7.99 -12.93
N GLY A 86 -6.46 8.52 -13.72
CA GLY A 86 -6.36 9.79 -14.42
C GLY A 86 -6.18 9.60 -15.92
N GLU A 87 -6.91 10.39 -16.72
CA GLU A 87 -6.85 10.40 -18.18
C GLU A 87 -6.75 11.85 -18.69
N PRO A 88 -6.24 12.07 -19.94
CA PRO A 88 -6.23 13.39 -20.54
C PRO A 88 -7.64 13.96 -20.71
N THR A 89 -7.79 15.27 -20.54
CA THR A 89 -9.07 15.95 -20.73
C THR A 89 -9.53 15.92 -22.19
N ALA A 90 -10.83 16.10 -22.41
CA ALA A 90 -11.38 16.16 -23.77
C ALA A 90 -10.81 17.36 -24.56
N SER A 91 -10.60 18.50 -23.89
CA SER A 91 -9.97 19.69 -24.48
C SER A 91 -8.54 19.39 -24.94
N TRP A 92 -7.72 18.81 -24.07
CA TRP A 92 -6.34 18.43 -24.43
C TRP A 92 -6.31 17.47 -25.62
N ARG A 93 -7.20 16.46 -25.65
CA ARG A 93 -7.28 15.50 -26.79
C ARG A 93 -7.65 16.21 -28.11
N ALA A 94 -8.53 17.18 -28.08
CA ALA A 94 -8.89 17.98 -29.24
C ALA A 94 -7.72 18.84 -29.73
N ASP A 95 -6.97 19.45 -28.80
CA ASP A 95 -5.79 20.23 -29.10
C ASP A 95 -4.64 19.40 -29.64
N ALA A 96 -4.43 18.22 -29.08
CA ALA A 96 -3.47 17.23 -29.56
C ALA A 96 -3.81 16.72 -30.97
N ALA A 97 -5.09 16.43 -31.25
CA ALA A 97 -5.55 16.03 -32.58
C ALA A 97 -5.35 17.14 -33.61
N ALA A 98 -5.46 18.42 -33.19
CA ALA A 98 -5.19 19.58 -34.03
C ALA A 98 -3.69 19.93 -34.14
N GLY A 99 -2.79 19.15 -33.52
CA GLY A 99 -1.33 19.37 -33.53
C GLY A 99 -0.87 20.56 -32.70
N ARG A 100 -1.67 20.99 -31.72
CA ARG A 100 -1.34 22.10 -30.83
C ARG A 100 -0.63 21.66 -29.55
N GLU A 101 -0.61 20.36 -29.26
CA GLU A 101 0.00 19.78 -28.07
C GLU A 101 1.20 18.90 -28.41
N ASP A 102 2.19 18.89 -27.50
CA ASP A 102 3.33 17.98 -27.56
C ASP A 102 2.88 16.59 -27.09
N CYS A 103 2.94 15.60 -27.97
CA CYS A 103 2.52 14.24 -27.67
C CYS A 103 3.29 13.19 -28.46
N THR A 104 3.42 12.01 -27.88
CA THR A 104 3.90 10.83 -28.59
C THR A 104 2.71 10.13 -29.28
N LYS A 105 2.81 9.91 -30.60
CA LYS A 105 1.78 9.21 -31.37
C LYS A 105 2.02 7.72 -31.37
N TYR A 106 1.02 6.96 -30.98
CA TYR A 106 1.01 5.50 -31.12
C TYR A 106 0.59 5.09 -32.54
N SER A 107 0.78 3.80 -32.88
CA SER A 107 0.49 3.25 -34.22
C SER A 107 -0.98 3.38 -34.66
N ASP A 108 -1.91 3.48 -33.69
CA ASP A 108 -3.34 3.70 -33.91
C ASP A 108 -3.72 5.19 -33.99
N GLY A 109 -2.73 6.08 -34.00
CA GLY A 109 -2.93 7.54 -34.03
C GLY A 109 -3.22 8.17 -32.69
N THR A 110 -3.30 7.41 -31.59
CA THR A 110 -3.55 7.96 -30.24
C THR A 110 -2.37 8.81 -29.81
N CYS A 111 -2.67 10.07 -29.48
CA CYS A 111 -1.71 11.01 -28.85
C CYS A 111 -1.62 10.76 -27.36
N VAL A 112 -0.40 10.69 -26.83
CA VAL A 112 -0.10 10.43 -25.42
C VAL A 112 0.78 11.55 -24.88
N PRO A 113 0.37 12.29 -23.83
CA PRO A 113 1.15 13.36 -23.27
C PRO A 113 2.41 12.84 -22.55
N PRO A 114 3.38 13.69 -22.24
CA PRO A 114 4.56 13.31 -21.47
C PRO A 114 4.18 12.59 -20.15
N ARG A 115 4.94 11.56 -19.77
CA ARG A 115 4.73 10.75 -18.55
C ARG A 115 3.40 9.98 -18.50
N ALA A 116 2.62 9.97 -19.56
CA ALA A 116 1.45 9.12 -19.69
C ALA A 116 1.81 7.84 -20.46
N HIS A 117 0.94 6.84 -20.37
CA HIS A 117 1.10 5.59 -21.09
C HIS A 117 -0.23 5.09 -21.65
N TYR A 118 -0.21 4.55 -22.87
CA TYR A 118 -1.38 3.94 -23.48
C TYR A 118 -1.49 2.48 -23.05
N VAL A 119 -2.50 2.17 -22.24
CA VAL A 119 -2.78 0.83 -21.76
C VAL A 119 -3.64 0.09 -22.78
N HIS A 120 -3.01 -0.70 -23.66
CA HIS A 120 -3.66 -1.40 -24.77
C HIS A 120 -4.86 -2.26 -24.36
N ARG A 121 -4.75 -3.00 -23.25
CA ARG A 121 -5.84 -3.86 -22.73
C ARG A 121 -7.12 -3.09 -22.43
N ARG A 122 -6.99 -1.81 -22.02
CA ARG A 122 -8.13 -0.94 -21.65
C ARG A 122 -8.46 0.09 -22.73
N ARG A 123 -7.58 0.27 -23.71
CA ARG A 123 -7.65 1.32 -24.73
C ARG A 123 -7.78 2.72 -24.10
N GLU A 124 -7.00 2.97 -23.06
CA GLU A 124 -7.02 4.20 -22.28
C GLU A 124 -5.61 4.77 -22.13
N VAL A 125 -5.49 6.10 -22.16
CA VAL A 125 -4.26 6.82 -21.83
C VAL A 125 -4.31 7.17 -20.36
N ILE A 126 -3.33 6.68 -19.58
CA ILE A 126 -3.24 6.93 -18.15
C ILE A 126 -2.15 7.96 -17.88
N LEU A 127 -2.52 9.05 -17.21
CA LEU A 127 -1.62 10.14 -16.83
C LEU A 127 -0.66 9.73 -15.72
N HIS A 128 0.60 10.18 -15.82
CA HIS A 128 1.65 9.91 -14.84
C HIS A 128 1.67 8.42 -14.45
N PHE A 129 1.67 7.59 -15.48
CA PHE A 129 1.58 6.14 -15.33
C PHE A 129 2.81 5.60 -14.61
N ASP A 130 2.60 4.81 -13.57
CA ASP A 130 3.66 4.15 -12.82
C ASP A 130 3.82 2.69 -13.27
N HIS A 131 2.79 1.87 -13.05
CA HIS A 131 2.74 0.46 -13.46
C HIS A 131 1.31 -0.06 -13.48
N HIS A 132 1.13 -1.27 -14.04
CA HIS A 132 -0.07 -2.07 -13.81
C HIS A 132 0.17 -2.99 -12.60
N CYS A 133 -0.54 -2.74 -11.51
CA CYS A 133 -0.41 -3.54 -10.30
C CYS A 133 -1.17 -4.86 -10.45
N TRP A 134 -0.46 -5.96 -10.63
CA TRP A 134 -1.05 -7.28 -10.77
C TRP A 134 -1.85 -7.75 -9.56
N TRP A 135 -1.41 -7.33 -8.36
CA TRP A 135 -2.08 -7.68 -7.09
C TRP A 135 -3.42 -6.97 -6.92
N LEU A 136 -3.54 -5.76 -7.43
CA LEU A 136 -4.76 -4.95 -7.35
C LEU A 136 -5.57 -5.00 -8.65
N ASP A 137 -4.98 -5.53 -9.74
CA ASP A 137 -5.51 -5.55 -11.11
C ASP A 137 -5.96 -4.17 -11.61
N VAL A 138 -5.23 -3.13 -11.20
CA VAL A 138 -5.48 -1.76 -11.64
C VAL A 138 -4.18 -1.09 -12.09
N PRO A 139 -4.22 -0.24 -13.12
CA PRO A 139 -3.10 0.65 -13.42
C PRO A 139 -2.96 1.70 -12.31
N ILE A 140 -1.72 1.93 -11.92
CA ILE A 140 -1.36 2.98 -10.98
C ILE A 140 -0.90 4.19 -11.77
N GLY A 141 -1.57 5.32 -11.55
CA GLY A 141 -1.31 6.58 -12.22
C GLY A 141 -1.57 7.78 -11.32
N ARG A 142 -1.69 8.94 -11.92
CA ARG A 142 -1.73 10.24 -11.23
C ARG A 142 -2.67 10.31 -10.02
N LEU A 143 -3.92 9.82 -10.14
CA LEU A 143 -4.94 10.06 -9.12
C LEU A 143 -5.05 8.94 -8.07
N ASN A 144 -4.52 7.74 -8.33
CA ASN A 144 -4.59 6.63 -7.38
C ASN A 144 -3.22 6.23 -6.79
N ARG A 145 -2.10 6.82 -7.26
CA ARG A 145 -0.76 6.54 -6.76
C ARG A 145 -0.59 6.83 -5.27
N LYS A 146 -1.15 7.91 -4.77
CA LYS A 146 -1.18 8.21 -3.33
C LYS A 146 -1.78 7.06 -2.53
N PHE A 147 -2.92 6.57 -2.94
CA PHE A 147 -3.64 5.51 -2.24
C PHE A 147 -2.89 4.18 -2.29
N PHE A 148 -2.23 3.88 -3.41
CA PHE A 148 -1.34 2.74 -3.55
C PHE A 148 -0.17 2.81 -2.55
N LEU A 149 0.51 3.95 -2.45
CA LEU A 149 1.61 4.15 -1.52
C LEU A 149 1.17 4.01 -0.06
N LEU A 150 0.01 4.59 0.30
CA LEU A 150 -0.56 4.46 1.65
C LEU A 150 -0.98 3.03 1.95
N PHE A 151 -1.57 2.31 0.99
CA PHE A 151 -1.94 0.91 1.14
C PHE A 151 -0.72 0.04 1.50
N VAL A 152 0.36 0.14 0.72
CA VAL A 152 1.58 -0.65 0.95
C VAL A 152 2.24 -0.28 2.29
N LEU A 153 2.30 1.02 2.62
CA LEU A 153 2.86 1.52 3.87
C LEU A 153 2.06 1.03 5.09
N TYR A 154 0.73 1.16 5.06
CA TYR A 154 -0.10 0.72 6.18
C TYR A 154 -0.15 -0.80 6.32
N ALA A 155 -0.11 -1.55 5.22
CA ALA A 155 0.01 -3.00 5.26
C ALA A 155 1.34 -3.44 5.91
N MET A 156 2.46 -2.77 5.59
CA MET A 156 3.75 -2.97 6.24
C MET A 156 3.67 -2.69 7.75
N LEU A 157 3.09 -1.54 8.13
CA LEU A 157 2.95 -1.15 9.54
C LEU A 157 2.05 -2.13 10.31
N LEU A 158 0.96 -2.60 9.72
CA LEU A 158 0.07 -3.59 10.32
C LEU A 158 0.80 -4.92 10.52
N SER A 159 1.54 -5.40 9.51
CA SER A 159 2.31 -6.64 9.62
C SER A 159 3.42 -6.53 10.69
N GLY A 160 4.14 -5.40 10.74
CA GLY A 160 5.15 -5.17 11.78
C GLY A 160 4.56 -5.07 13.19
N PHE A 161 3.41 -4.41 13.32
CA PHE A 161 2.67 -4.35 14.58
C PHE A 161 2.21 -5.76 15.03
N SER A 162 1.64 -6.54 14.12
CA SER A 162 1.20 -7.91 14.39
C SER A 162 2.37 -8.83 14.77
N ALA A 163 3.51 -8.72 14.08
CA ALA A 163 4.73 -9.47 14.42
C ALA A 163 5.22 -9.14 15.83
N GLY A 164 5.26 -7.85 16.20
CA GLY A 164 5.65 -7.42 17.55
C GLY A 164 4.74 -7.99 18.64
N LEU A 165 3.45 -8.06 18.36
CA LEU A 165 2.48 -8.67 19.27
C LEU A 165 2.66 -10.18 19.40
N CYS A 166 2.93 -10.90 18.30
CA CYS A 166 3.23 -12.33 18.35
C CYS A 166 4.46 -12.63 19.19
N LEU A 167 5.52 -11.84 19.00
CA LEU A 167 6.75 -12.00 19.78
C LEU A 167 6.51 -11.79 21.28
N HIS A 168 5.72 -10.77 21.64
CA HIS A 168 5.33 -10.53 23.03
C HIS A 168 4.54 -11.71 23.60
N ASP A 169 3.55 -12.22 22.88
CA ASP A 169 2.69 -13.31 23.35
C ASP A 169 3.47 -14.62 23.53
N VAL A 170 4.34 -14.94 22.57
CA VAL A 170 5.24 -16.12 22.70
C VAL A 170 6.14 -16.00 23.92
N HIS A 171 6.68 -14.80 24.18
CA HIS A 171 7.52 -14.56 25.38
C HIS A 171 6.72 -14.75 26.68
N VAL A 172 5.50 -14.20 26.75
CA VAL A 172 4.63 -14.34 27.93
C VAL A 172 4.20 -15.79 28.13
N ASP A 173 3.79 -16.48 27.08
CA ASP A 173 3.40 -17.89 27.15
C ASP A 173 4.56 -18.76 27.59
N TYR A 174 5.78 -18.52 27.08
CA TYR A 174 6.99 -19.24 27.50
C TYR A 174 7.30 -19.00 28.98
N ALA A 175 7.24 -17.75 29.48
CA ALA A 175 7.46 -17.43 30.88
C ALA A 175 6.42 -18.10 31.80
N ASN A 176 5.14 -18.12 31.38
CA ASN A 176 4.07 -18.81 32.08
C ASN A 176 4.32 -20.32 32.15
N ILE A 177 4.63 -20.96 31.02
CA ILE A 177 4.96 -22.39 30.98
C ILE A 177 6.14 -22.71 31.90
N ALA A 178 7.22 -21.93 31.83
CA ALA A 178 8.39 -22.12 32.70
C ALA A 178 8.04 -21.95 34.18
N THR A 179 7.12 -21.03 34.52
CA THR A 179 6.65 -20.81 35.90
C THR A 179 5.78 -21.97 36.38
N TYR A 180 4.90 -22.53 35.54
CA TYR A 180 4.06 -23.68 35.87
C TYR A 180 4.85 -24.99 35.94
N MET A 181 5.84 -25.19 35.05
CA MET A 181 6.64 -26.39 34.99
C MET A 181 7.61 -26.52 36.18
N SER A 182 8.09 -25.41 36.72
CA SER A 182 9.07 -25.44 37.82
C SER A 182 8.52 -26.07 39.12
N PRO A 183 7.32 -25.75 39.62
CA PRO A 183 6.75 -26.42 40.80
C PRO A 183 6.24 -27.83 40.49
N LEU A 184 5.67 -28.09 39.28
CA LEU A 184 5.23 -29.41 38.84
C LEU A 184 6.42 -30.37 38.69
N GLY A 185 7.52 -29.91 38.09
CA GLY A 185 8.76 -30.65 37.98
C GLY A 185 9.34 -31.01 39.38
N ALA A 186 9.31 -30.04 40.33
CA ALA A 186 9.73 -30.27 41.69
C ALA A 186 8.79 -31.26 42.45
N HIS A 187 7.46 -31.17 42.22
CA HIS A 187 6.49 -32.13 42.78
C HIS A 187 6.63 -33.52 42.15
N ALA A 188 6.79 -33.63 40.84
CA ALA A 188 7.00 -34.88 40.14
C ALA A 188 8.25 -35.61 40.61
N LEU A 189 9.34 -34.88 40.86
CA LEU A 189 10.57 -35.42 41.43
C LEU A 189 10.42 -35.87 42.89
N ARG A 190 9.51 -35.25 43.68
CA ARG A 190 9.23 -35.60 45.05
C ARG A 190 8.23 -36.76 45.21
N PHE A 191 7.21 -36.82 44.40
CA PHE A 191 6.10 -37.78 44.50
C PHE A 191 6.19 -38.93 43.48
N GLY A 192 6.88 -38.74 42.34
CA GLY A 192 6.99 -39.72 41.27
C GLY A 192 7.83 -40.98 41.64
N ARG A 193 8.42 -41.01 42.82
CA ARG A 193 9.27 -42.11 43.23
C ARG A 193 8.47 -43.30 43.81
N ASP A 194 7.24 -43.07 44.29
CA ASP A 194 6.51 -44.11 45.06
C ASP A 194 5.07 -44.37 44.63
N SER A 195 4.57 -43.79 43.55
CA SER A 195 3.19 -44.03 43.10
C SER A 195 3.03 -43.91 41.58
N SER A 196 2.71 -45.04 40.94
CA SER A 196 2.34 -45.13 39.54
C SER A 196 1.18 -44.25 39.15
N THR A 197 0.25 -43.97 40.09
CA THR A 197 -0.91 -43.08 39.90
C THR A 197 -0.51 -41.62 39.76
N GLY A 198 0.49 -41.15 40.51
CA GLY A 198 1.00 -39.80 40.43
C GLY A 198 1.67 -39.47 39.10
N ILE A 199 2.40 -40.46 38.54
CA ILE A 199 3.04 -40.31 37.22
C ILE A 199 1.98 -40.24 36.09
N ILE A 200 0.94 -41.06 36.17
CA ILE A 200 -0.16 -41.07 35.17
C ILE A 200 -0.97 -39.76 35.21
N LEU A 201 -1.34 -39.29 36.40
CA LEU A 201 -2.05 -38.01 36.56
C LEU A 201 -1.24 -36.80 36.08
N LEU A 202 0.07 -36.81 36.35
CA LEU A 202 0.99 -35.80 35.87
C LEU A 202 1.12 -35.85 34.34
N ALA A 203 1.26 -37.04 33.75
CA ALA A 203 1.33 -37.23 32.31
C ALA A 203 0.04 -36.80 31.61
N ILE A 204 -1.14 -37.06 32.18
CA ILE A 204 -2.45 -36.57 31.64
C ILE A 204 -2.54 -35.06 31.76
N ALA A 205 -2.22 -34.47 32.93
CA ALA A 205 -2.27 -33.02 33.11
C ALA A 205 -1.28 -32.30 32.18
N LEU A 206 -0.10 -32.84 31.97
CA LEU A 206 0.89 -32.34 31.02
C LEU A 206 0.40 -32.49 29.58
N SER A 207 -0.21 -33.61 29.21
CA SER A 207 -0.71 -33.83 27.83
C SER A 207 -1.87 -32.89 27.47
N GLU A 208 -2.78 -32.62 28.39
CA GLU A 208 -3.87 -31.65 28.14
C GLU A 208 -3.39 -30.21 28.13
N LEU A 209 -2.48 -29.81 29.01
CA LEU A 209 -1.87 -28.49 29.04
C LEU A 209 -0.94 -28.28 27.83
N GLU A 210 -0.19 -29.28 27.47
CA GLU A 210 0.80 -29.26 26.38
C GLU A 210 0.16 -29.10 25.00
N THR A 211 -0.94 -29.84 24.74
CA THR A 211 -1.55 -29.80 23.38
C THR A 211 -2.18 -28.45 23.04
N SER A 212 -2.96 -27.82 23.92
CA SER A 212 -3.57 -26.53 23.62
C SER A 212 -2.56 -25.38 23.58
N HIS A 213 -1.60 -25.37 24.50
CA HIS A 213 -0.53 -24.36 24.51
C HIS A 213 0.46 -24.56 23.35
N ALA A 214 0.84 -25.81 23.02
CA ALA A 214 1.72 -26.09 21.90
C ALA A 214 1.09 -25.67 20.56
N VAL A 215 -0.18 -25.99 20.34
CA VAL A 215 -0.91 -25.57 19.13
C VAL A 215 -0.98 -24.04 19.03
N ARG A 216 -1.28 -23.36 20.15
CA ARG A 216 -1.29 -21.89 20.18
C ARG A 216 0.09 -21.30 19.89
N CYS A 217 1.15 -21.77 20.58
CA CYS A 217 2.53 -21.31 20.36
C CYS A 217 2.98 -21.56 18.92
N LEU A 218 2.67 -22.72 18.35
CA LEU A 218 2.98 -23.02 16.95
C LEU A 218 2.25 -22.06 16.00
N GLY A 219 0.97 -21.80 16.27
CA GLY A 219 0.18 -20.81 15.53
C GLY A 219 0.78 -19.41 15.58
N LEU A 220 1.16 -18.95 16.78
CA LEU A 220 1.79 -17.63 16.97
C LEU A 220 3.15 -17.52 16.28
N VAL A 221 3.96 -18.58 16.32
CA VAL A 221 5.26 -18.63 15.61
C VAL A 221 5.06 -18.63 14.10
N ALA A 222 4.08 -19.38 13.59
CA ALA A 222 3.75 -19.36 12.17
C ALA A 222 3.27 -17.98 11.70
N LEU A 223 2.37 -17.34 12.46
CA LEU A 223 1.91 -15.97 12.17
C LEU A 223 3.05 -14.96 12.24
N PHE A 224 3.91 -15.06 13.27
CA PHE A 224 5.09 -14.22 13.38
C PHE A 224 5.97 -14.31 12.14
N ALA A 225 6.25 -15.53 11.67
CA ALA A 225 7.06 -15.75 10.47
C ALA A 225 6.43 -15.10 9.23
N VAL A 226 5.12 -15.28 9.03
CA VAL A 226 4.37 -14.66 7.92
C VAL A 226 4.42 -13.14 8.01
N ASP A 227 4.16 -12.57 9.18
CA ASP A 227 4.14 -11.12 9.39
C ASP A 227 5.51 -10.48 9.23
N VAL A 228 6.59 -11.14 9.70
CA VAL A 228 7.97 -10.66 9.51
C VAL A 228 8.33 -10.62 8.03
N VAL A 229 8.02 -11.70 7.30
CA VAL A 229 8.28 -11.74 5.85
C VAL A 229 7.44 -10.69 5.12
N ALA A 230 6.16 -10.55 5.45
CA ALA A 230 5.29 -9.54 4.86
C ALA A 230 5.80 -8.12 5.16
N CYS A 231 6.13 -7.83 6.42
CA CYS A 231 6.67 -6.54 6.84
C CYS A 231 7.97 -6.20 6.09
N PHE A 232 8.88 -7.17 5.96
CA PHE A 232 10.14 -6.99 5.25
C PHE A 232 9.93 -6.70 3.75
N LEU A 233 9.15 -7.53 3.06
CA LEU A 233 8.90 -7.38 1.62
C LEU A 233 8.13 -6.08 1.32
N LEU A 234 7.06 -5.80 2.07
CA LEU A 234 6.29 -4.56 1.94
C LEU A 234 7.14 -3.34 2.32
N GLY A 235 8.06 -3.48 3.28
CA GLY A 235 9.01 -2.44 3.66
C GLY A 235 9.96 -2.08 2.54
N LEU A 236 10.60 -3.06 1.92
CA LEU A 236 11.46 -2.84 0.74
C LEU A 236 10.68 -2.17 -0.40
N PHE A 237 9.47 -2.64 -0.65
CA PHE A 237 8.60 -2.11 -1.68
C PHE A 237 8.15 -0.68 -1.39
N SER A 238 7.78 -0.39 -0.13
CA SER A 238 7.44 0.97 0.33
C SER A 238 8.62 1.93 0.17
N ILE A 239 9.83 1.52 0.60
CA ILE A 239 11.04 2.34 0.48
C ILE A 239 11.33 2.66 -0.99
N MET A 240 11.25 1.67 -1.87
CA MET A 240 11.46 1.84 -3.30
C MET A 240 10.48 2.88 -3.89
N HIS A 241 9.19 2.71 -3.68
CA HIS A 241 8.17 3.59 -4.24
C HIS A 241 8.16 5.00 -3.61
N LEU A 242 8.40 5.11 -2.28
CA LEU A 242 8.54 6.41 -1.62
C LEU A 242 9.79 7.16 -2.12
N ARG A 243 10.89 6.45 -2.36
CA ARG A 243 12.10 7.04 -2.94
C ARG A 243 11.86 7.55 -4.36
N MET A 244 11.08 6.81 -5.16
CA MET A 244 10.66 7.28 -6.48
C MET A 244 9.76 8.51 -6.39
N ALA A 245 8.77 8.51 -5.49
CA ALA A 245 7.92 9.69 -5.26
C ALA A 245 8.73 10.91 -4.81
N TRP A 246 9.74 10.70 -3.93
CA TRP A 246 10.67 11.72 -3.47
C TRP A 246 11.45 12.38 -4.61
N ARG A 247 11.76 11.61 -5.67
CA ARG A 247 12.49 12.07 -6.87
C ARG A 247 11.58 12.44 -8.04
N ASN A 248 10.27 12.43 -7.84
CA ASN A 248 9.27 12.59 -8.88
C ASN A 248 9.44 11.61 -10.05
N GLN A 249 9.80 10.36 -9.75
CA GLN A 249 10.02 9.29 -10.71
C GLN A 249 8.89 8.24 -10.65
N THR A 250 8.73 7.50 -11.76
CA THR A 250 7.86 6.33 -11.88
C THR A 250 8.68 5.08 -12.18
N THR A 251 8.07 3.90 -12.09
CA THR A 251 8.76 2.64 -12.38
C THR A 251 8.98 2.42 -13.87
N LEU A 252 8.25 3.13 -14.74
CA LEU A 252 8.28 2.89 -16.18
C LEU A 252 9.64 3.26 -16.80
N ASN A 253 10.14 4.48 -16.54
CA ASN A 253 11.42 4.96 -17.05
C ASN A 253 12.12 5.90 -16.05
N PRO A 254 12.70 5.36 -14.98
CA PRO A 254 13.25 6.20 -13.89
C PRO A 254 14.33 7.18 -14.35
N LYS A 255 15.15 6.80 -15.34
CA LYS A 255 16.23 7.65 -15.87
C LYS A 255 15.72 8.82 -16.69
N ASP A 256 14.71 8.56 -17.54
CA ASP A 256 14.13 9.61 -18.40
C ASP A 256 13.29 10.57 -17.56
N GLU A 257 12.87 10.16 -16.37
CA GLU A 257 12.08 10.96 -15.45
C GLU A 257 12.88 11.90 -14.56
N GLU A 258 14.21 11.79 -14.50
CA GLU A 258 15.08 12.71 -13.74
C GLU A 258 14.92 14.17 -14.18
N GLN A 259 14.57 14.42 -15.43
CA GLN A 259 14.28 15.76 -15.97
C GLN A 259 13.06 16.43 -15.33
N TYR A 260 12.19 15.69 -14.66
CA TYR A 260 10.97 16.20 -14.01
C TYR A 260 11.14 16.44 -12.51
N ASP A 261 12.34 16.20 -11.96
CA ASP A 261 12.66 16.53 -10.57
C ASP A 261 12.54 18.04 -10.33
N ARG A 262 11.63 18.44 -9.44
CA ARG A 262 11.38 19.86 -9.12
C ARG A 262 12.44 20.48 -8.21
N GLY A 263 13.55 19.78 -7.94
CA GLY A 263 14.66 20.26 -7.13
C GLY A 263 14.41 20.24 -5.62
N SER A 264 13.22 19.90 -5.16
CA SER A 264 12.95 19.67 -3.73
C SER A 264 12.03 18.50 -3.52
N ALA A 265 12.32 17.71 -2.49
CA ALA A 265 11.52 16.56 -2.10
C ALA A 265 10.05 16.92 -1.81
N THR A 266 9.82 18.04 -1.13
CA THR A 266 8.47 18.51 -0.80
C THR A 266 7.68 18.86 -2.07
N ALA A 267 8.31 19.49 -3.05
CA ALA A 267 7.67 19.78 -4.33
C ALA A 267 7.35 18.50 -5.10
N ASN A 268 8.28 17.54 -5.13
CA ASN A 268 8.07 16.24 -5.76
C ASN A 268 6.93 15.45 -5.09
N LEU A 269 6.89 15.44 -3.75
CA LEU A 269 5.83 14.75 -3.01
C LEU A 269 4.45 15.40 -3.21
N ARG A 270 4.38 16.71 -3.43
CA ARG A 270 3.12 17.40 -3.77
C ARG A 270 2.54 16.93 -5.10
N ASP A 271 3.37 16.50 -6.05
CA ASP A 271 2.90 15.92 -7.32
C ASP A 271 2.22 14.55 -7.14
N VAL A 272 2.39 13.90 -5.98
CA VAL A 272 1.78 12.60 -5.65
C VAL A 272 0.71 12.74 -4.58
N PHE A 273 0.97 13.50 -3.52
CA PHE A 273 0.14 13.55 -2.32
C PHE A 273 -0.78 14.79 -2.24
N GLY A 274 -0.58 15.76 -3.12
CA GLY A 274 -1.31 17.04 -3.09
C GLY A 274 -0.59 18.11 -2.27
N SER A 275 -1.12 19.34 -2.29
CA SER A 275 -0.50 20.53 -1.68
C SER A 275 -0.58 20.53 -0.14
N GLN A 276 -1.62 19.92 0.43
CA GLN A 276 -1.92 19.95 1.86
C GLN A 276 -1.23 18.79 2.60
N ALA A 277 -0.07 19.05 3.20
CA ALA A 277 0.76 18.01 3.83
C ALA A 277 0.04 17.24 4.96
N TRP A 278 -0.90 17.86 5.68
CA TRP A 278 -1.68 17.20 6.73
C TRP A 278 -2.64 16.11 6.20
N LEU A 279 -3.00 16.15 4.88
CA LEU A 279 -3.79 15.13 4.20
C LEU A 279 -2.94 13.98 3.64
N TRP A 280 -1.61 14.09 3.65
CA TRP A 280 -0.75 13.06 3.07
C TRP A 280 -0.95 11.67 3.68
N PRO A 281 -1.06 11.53 5.01
CA PRO A 281 -1.29 10.21 5.62
C PRO A 281 -2.73 9.71 5.46
N LEU A 282 -3.66 10.55 5.02
CA LEU A 282 -5.06 10.14 4.91
C LEU A 282 -5.40 9.66 3.50
N PRO A 283 -6.09 8.52 3.34
CA PRO A 283 -6.50 8.00 2.03
C PRO A 283 -7.72 8.75 1.47
N VAL A 284 -7.61 10.07 1.35
CA VAL A 284 -8.70 10.94 0.87
C VAL A 284 -8.16 12.02 -0.05
N TRP A 285 -9.00 12.46 -1.01
CA TRP A 285 -8.86 13.70 -1.74
C TRP A 285 -9.97 14.66 -1.29
N ARG A 286 -9.61 15.80 -0.71
CA ARG A 286 -10.55 16.87 -0.31
C ARG A 286 -10.34 18.12 -1.17
N GLY A 287 -10.49 17.98 -2.49
CA GLY A 287 -10.22 19.08 -3.43
C GLY A 287 -8.74 19.39 -3.63
N ASP A 288 -7.85 18.67 -2.95
CA ASP A 288 -6.40 18.81 -3.00
C ASP A 288 -5.81 17.70 -3.88
N LEU A 289 -5.91 17.87 -5.19
CA LEU A 289 -5.37 16.92 -6.17
C LEU A 289 -3.85 17.07 -6.31
N PRO A 290 -3.15 16.09 -6.93
CA PRO A 290 -1.75 16.22 -7.32
C PRO A 290 -1.50 17.52 -8.10
N ALA A 291 -0.35 18.14 -7.90
CA ALA A 291 -0.02 19.41 -8.54
C ALA A 291 -0.01 19.31 -10.08
N GLY A 292 -0.41 20.40 -10.76
CA GLY A 292 -0.51 20.45 -12.22
C GLY A 292 -1.70 19.66 -12.78
N ASP A 293 -1.81 19.59 -14.09
CA ASP A 293 -2.87 18.91 -14.84
C ASP A 293 -2.51 17.46 -15.22
N GLY A 294 -1.23 17.10 -15.14
CA GLY A 294 -0.70 15.78 -15.51
C GLY A 294 -0.44 15.60 -17.00
N MET A 295 -0.67 16.61 -17.81
CA MET A 295 -0.44 16.62 -19.26
C MET A 295 0.75 17.50 -19.63
N HIS A 296 0.95 18.61 -18.91
CA HIS A 296 2.05 19.53 -19.09
C HIS A 296 3.04 19.42 -17.94
N TRP A 297 4.31 19.15 -18.26
CA TRP A 297 5.37 18.95 -17.29
C TRP A 297 6.54 19.89 -17.55
N GLU A 298 6.93 20.65 -16.54
CA GLU A 298 8.14 21.46 -16.59
C GLU A 298 9.36 20.53 -16.53
N ARG A 299 10.27 20.69 -17.49
CA ARG A 299 11.55 19.98 -17.52
C ARG A 299 12.63 20.84 -16.87
N ARG A 300 13.49 20.24 -16.11
CA ARG A 300 14.64 20.91 -15.53
C ARG A 300 15.57 21.36 -16.66
N GLU A 301 15.86 22.68 -16.73
CA GLU A 301 16.77 23.22 -17.73
C GLU A 301 18.18 22.62 -17.60
N GLY A 302 18.75 22.13 -18.69
CA GLY A 302 20.13 21.59 -18.75
C GLY A 302 20.30 20.09 -18.89
N MET A 303 19.23 19.29 -18.77
CA MET A 303 19.29 17.84 -18.99
C MET A 303 18.83 17.52 -20.42
N LYS A 304 19.80 17.20 -21.31
CA LYS A 304 19.46 16.73 -22.67
C LYS A 304 18.79 15.36 -22.55
N SER A 305 17.68 15.17 -23.27
CA SER A 305 17.05 13.85 -23.40
C SER A 305 18.09 12.85 -23.98
N SER A 306 18.29 11.74 -23.32
CA SER A 306 19.13 10.65 -23.83
C SER A 306 18.39 9.78 -24.87
N SER A 307 17.57 10.39 -25.71
CA SER A 307 16.93 9.73 -26.84
C SER A 307 17.80 9.93 -28.08
N ALA A 308 18.71 9.00 -28.32
CA ALA A 308 19.28 8.71 -29.62
C ALA A 308 19.13 7.19 -29.87
#